data_77ff94b775501810c51af6afac23a79e
#
_entry.id   77ff94b775501810c51af6afac23a79e
#
_cell.length_a   1.000
_cell.length_b   1.000
_cell.length_c   1.000
_cell.angle_alpha   90.00
_cell.angle_beta   90.00
_cell.angle_gamma   90.00
#
_symmetry.space_group_name_H-M   'P 1'
#
loop_
_entity.id
_entity.type
_entity.pdbx_description
1 polymer ?
#
loop_
_entity_poly.entity_id
_entity_poly.type
_entity_poly.pdbx_seq_one_letter_code
_entity_poly.pdbx_strand_id
1 'polypeptide(L)'
;MKLRKKNLKILKSNHVYSEEMEHDACGVGLVASTEGLKSRKVVEYGIDALKAVWHRGAIDADGKTGDGAGIHIEIPKDFFEEKIEVTGHKHDNSELCVGMIFLPRNDYSAQEQCRTIVESELTKRNFSIYGWRQVPVDPSVLGEKAEQTRPEITQVLFTYNDKKVVNKSLQQKLYETRRVIEKEALNNQLNNFYICCLLYTSQSPRDRTTSRMPSSA
;
A
#
# COMPACT_ATOMS: atom_id res chain seq x y z
N MET A 1 -11.68 -38.61 5.28
CA MET A 1 -12.16 -37.76 6.41
C MET A 1 -11.24 -37.77 7.64
N LYS A 2 -10.78 -38.94 8.14
CA LYS A 2 -9.87 -39.04 9.32
C LYS A 2 -8.52 -38.31 9.15
N LEU A 3 -7.89 -38.39 7.96
CA LEU A 3 -6.59 -37.75 7.69
C LEU A 3 -6.67 -36.22 7.73
N ARG A 4 -7.73 -35.64 7.14
CA ARG A 4 -7.97 -34.18 7.17
C ARG A 4 -8.12 -33.66 8.60
N LYS A 5 -8.90 -34.34 9.46
CA LYS A 5 -9.05 -33.97 10.88
C LYS A 5 -7.73 -34.04 11.65
N LYS A 6 -6.89 -35.07 11.36
CA LYS A 6 -5.55 -35.21 11.99
C LYS A 6 -4.64 -34.06 11.58
N ASN A 7 -4.55 -33.73 10.29
CA ASN A 7 -3.73 -32.66 9.78
C ASN A 7 -4.18 -31.29 10.32
N LEU A 8 -5.48 -31.04 10.39
CA LEU A 8 -6.04 -29.81 10.96
C LEU A 8 -5.66 -29.65 12.44
N LYS A 9 -5.68 -30.74 13.22
CA LYS A 9 -5.26 -30.72 14.62
C LYS A 9 -3.78 -30.37 14.76
N ILE A 10 -2.91 -30.90 13.90
CA ILE A 10 -1.48 -30.59 13.87
C ILE A 10 -1.24 -29.13 13.51
N LEU A 11 -1.96 -28.61 12.51
CA LEU A 11 -1.87 -27.20 12.11
C LEU A 11 -2.28 -26.26 13.24
N LYS A 12 -3.38 -26.56 13.94
CA LYS A 12 -3.85 -25.77 15.08
C LYS A 12 -2.91 -25.77 16.29
N SER A 13 -2.20 -26.89 16.53
CA SER A 13 -1.34 -27.02 17.71
C SER A 13 0.09 -26.51 17.50
N ASN A 14 0.60 -26.54 16.26
CA ASN A 14 2.01 -26.30 15.98
C ASN A 14 2.26 -25.07 15.09
N HIS A 15 1.21 -24.43 14.58
CA HIS A 15 1.30 -23.29 13.66
C HIS A 15 0.31 -22.18 14.03
N VAL A 16 0.48 -21.00 13.45
CA VAL A 16 -0.42 -19.84 13.59
C VAL A 16 -1.77 -20.01 12.86
N TYR A 17 -2.13 -21.25 12.47
CA TYR A 17 -3.38 -21.52 11.76
C TYR A 17 -4.58 -21.44 12.70
N SER A 18 -5.61 -20.65 12.31
CA SER A 18 -6.94 -20.65 12.92
C SER A 18 -8.00 -20.89 11.85
N GLU A 19 -9.08 -21.60 12.19
CA GLU A 19 -10.24 -21.78 11.29
C GLU A 19 -10.99 -20.48 11.06
N GLU A 20 -10.82 -19.51 11.95
CA GLU A 20 -11.43 -18.18 11.88
C GLU A 20 -10.63 -17.21 10.98
N MET A 21 -9.41 -17.61 10.57
CA MET A 21 -8.65 -16.83 9.60
C MET A 21 -9.25 -17.01 8.21
N GLU A 22 -9.42 -15.90 7.50
CA GLU A 22 -9.69 -15.94 6.06
C GLU A 22 -8.56 -16.65 5.32
N HIS A 23 -8.93 -17.58 4.46
CA HIS A 23 -8.01 -18.39 3.66
C HIS A 23 -8.12 -17.99 2.19
N ASP A 24 -7.70 -16.77 1.89
CA ASP A 24 -7.71 -16.24 0.54
C ASP A 24 -6.65 -16.92 -0.33
N ALA A 25 -7.03 -17.20 -1.56
CA ALA A 25 -6.14 -17.79 -2.56
C ALA A 25 -5.51 -16.70 -3.44
N CYS A 26 -4.61 -15.89 -2.86
CA CYS A 26 -3.90 -14.86 -3.62
C CYS A 26 -2.88 -15.47 -4.58
N GLY A 27 -2.79 -14.90 -5.78
CA GLY A 27 -1.67 -15.12 -6.70
C GLY A 27 -0.61 -14.04 -6.50
N VAL A 28 0.62 -14.43 -6.18
CA VAL A 28 1.74 -13.50 -6.01
C VAL A 28 2.87 -13.85 -6.97
N GLY A 29 3.40 -12.85 -7.65
CA GLY A 29 4.55 -12.99 -8.55
C GLY A 29 5.64 -11.97 -8.23
N LEU A 30 6.88 -12.31 -8.59
CA LEU A 30 8.03 -11.42 -8.47
C LEU A 30 8.76 -11.35 -9.80
N VAL A 31 9.05 -10.14 -10.26
CA VAL A 31 9.94 -9.88 -11.40
C VAL A 31 11.07 -8.97 -10.93
N ALA A 32 12.31 -9.37 -11.18
CA ALA A 32 13.49 -8.60 -10.80
C ALA A 32 14.55 -8.63 -11.89
N SER A 33 15.33 -7.56 -12.00
CA SER A 33 16.56 -7.53 -12.81
C SER A 33 17.68 -8.21 -12.05
N THR A 34 18.38 -9.17 -12.66
CA THR A 34 19.57 -9.80 -12.09
C THR A 34 20.75 -8.83 -11.97
N GLU A 35 20.78 -7.81 -12.80
CA GLU A 35 21.81 -6.77 -12.80
C GLU A 35 21.51 -5.65 -11.80
N GLY A 36 20.33 -5.64 -11.16
CA GLY A 36 19.91 -4.62 -10.22
C GLY A 36 19.63 -3.25 -10.85
N LEU A 37 19.53 -3.19 -12.18
CA LEU A 37 19.26 -1.95 -12.91
C LEU A 37 17.77 -1.60 -12.89
N LYS A 38 17.47 -0.34 -12.60
CA LYS A 38 16.11 0.21 -12.72
C LYS A 38 15.71 0.23 -14.21
N SER A 39 14.59 -0.40 -14.53
CA SER A 39 14.13 -0.48 -15.92
C SER A 39 12.61 -0.51 -16.01
N ARG A 40 12.05 0.27 -16.92
CA ARG A 40 10.62 0.23 -17.29
C ARG A 40 10.21 -1.18 -17.73
N LYS A 41 11.10 -1.90 -18.39
CA LYS A 41 10.86 -3.27 -18.86
C LYS A 41 10.55 -4.25 -17.73
N VAL A 42 11.17 -4.09 -16.55
CA VAL A 42 10.86 -4.89 -15.35
C VAL A 42 9.43 -4.64 -14.90
N VAL A 43 8.98 -3.38 -14.93
CA VAL A 43 7.60 -3.02 -14.59
C VAL A 43 6.61 -3.63 -15.59
N GLU A 44 6.91 -3.57 -16.88
CA GLU A 44 6.08 -4.16 -17.94
C GLU A 44 5.95 -5.68 -17.78
N TYR A 45 7.04 -6.37 -17.50
CA TYR A 45 7.00 -7.79 -17.20
C TYR A 45 6.20 -8.10 -15.92
N GLY A 46 6.25 -7.23 -14.91
CA GLY A 46 5.39 -7.33 -13.72
C GLY A 46 3.90 -7.22 -14.06
N ILE A 47 3.55 -6.28 -14.92
CA ILE A 47 2.17 -6.10 -15.43
C ILE A 47 1.73 -7.33 -16.24
N ASP A 48 2.59 -7.83 -17.11
CA ASP A 48 2.28 -9.01 -17.94
C ASP A 48 2.13 -10.27 -17.07
N ALA A 49 2.97 -10.43 -16.06
CA ALA A 49 2.84 -11.51 -15.08
C ALA A 49 1.52 -11.41 -14.30
N LEU A 50 1.11 -10.20 -13.91
CA LEU A 50 -0.19 -9.97 -13.26
C LEU A 50 -1.35 -10.35 -14.17
N LYS A 51 -1.30 -9.97 -15.46
CA LYS A 51 -2.30 -10.36 -16.46
C LYS A 51 -2.32 -11.87 -16.69
N ALA A 52 -1.18 -12.55 -16.67
CA ALA A 52 -1.09 -13.99 -16.90
C ALA A 52 -1.78 -14.82 -15.81
N VAL A 53 -1.96 -14.29 -14.61
CA VAL A 53 -2.63 -14.97 -13.50
C VAL A 53 -4.12 -14.59 -13.35
N TRP A 54 -4.72 -13.93 -14.34
CA TRP A 54 -6.12 -13.50 -14.32
C TRP A 54 -7.11 -14.63 -14.01
N HIS A 55 -6.80 -15.87 -14.45
CA HIS A 55 -7.61 -17.07 -14.24
C HIS A 55 -7.72 -17.49 -12.76
N ARG A 56 -6.95 -16.87 -11.88
CA ARG A 56 -7.00 -17.09 -10.42
C ARG A 56 -7.90 -16.09 -9.70
N GLY A 57 -8.34 -15.06 -10.40
CA GLY A 57 -9.30 -14.10 -9.86
C GLY A 57 -10.72 -14.60 -9.98
N ALA A 58 -11.56 -14.27 -8.99
CA ALA A 58 -12.99 -14.48 -9.09
C ALA A 58 -13.65 -13.28 -9.78
N ILE A 59 -14.75 -13.53 -10.48
CA ILE A 59 -15.59 -12.49 -11.09
C ILE A 59 -16.99 -12.64 -10.52
N ASP A 60 -17.57 -11.53 -10.07
CA ASP A 60 -18.92 -11.48 -9.52
C ASP A 60 -19.98 -11.62 -10.64
N ALA A 61 -21.23 -11.72 -10.23
CA ALA A 61 -22.39 -11.92 -11.12
C ALA A 61 -22.58 -10.78 -12.16
N ASP A 62 -22.03 -9.59 -11.92
CA ASP A 62 -22.06 -8.48 -12.87
C ASP A 62 -21.06 -8.62 -14.04
N GLY A 63 -20.25 -9.67 -14.01
CA GLY A 63 -19.26 -9.99 -15.05
C GLY A 63 -18.08 -9.02 -15.13
N LYS A 64 -17.95 -8.09 -14.19
CA LYS A 64 -16.91 -7.05 -14.15
C LYS A 64 -16.23 -6.91 -12.80
N THR A 65 -17.02 -6.90 -11.70
CA THR A 65 -16.45 -6.82 -10.36
C THR A 65 -15.69 -8.11 -10.06
N GLY A 66 -14.44 -7.98 -9.65
CA GLY A 66 -13.58 -9.11 -9.37
C GLY A 66 -12.69 -8.85 -8.16
N ASP A 67 -11.82 -9.81 -7.87
CA ASP A 67 -10.79 -9.64 -6.86
C ASP A 67 -9.85 -8.49 -7.21
N GLY A 68 -9.35 -7.82 -6.18
CA GLY A 68 -8.36 -6.75 -6.35
C GLY A 68 -7.07 -7.27 -6.97
N ALA A 69 -6.43 -6.41 -7.76
CA ALA A 69 -5.12 -6.68 -8.33
C ALA A 69 -4.22 -5.47 -8.14
N GLY A 70 -2.93 -5.70 -7.96
CA GLY A 70 -1.99 -4.60 -7.75
C GLY A 70 -0.57 -4.94 -8.15
N ILE A 71 0.22 -3.92 -8.35
CA ILE A 71 1.65 -4.02 -8.59
C ILE A 71 2.39 -3.15 -7.58
N HIS A 72 3.41 -3.71 -6.97
CA HIS A 72 4.31 -2.99 -6.08
C HIS A 72 5.65 -2.79 -6.77
N ILE A 73 6.04 -1.54 -6.94
CA ILE A 73 7.29 -1.16 -7.60
C ILE A 73 8.15 -0.27 -6.69
N GLU A 74 9.42 -0.13 -7.03
CA GLU A 74 10.27 0.89 -6.42
C GLU A 74 9.71 2.28 -6.71
N ILE A 75 9.80 3.18 -5.73
CA ILE A 75 9.38 4.57 -5.88
C ILE A 75 10.20 5.23 -6.99
N PRO A 76 9.58 5.69 -8.09
CA PRO A 76 10.26 6.42 -9.15
C PRO A 76 10.57 7.84 -8.66
N LYS A 77 11.79 8.04 -8.17
CA LYS A 77 12.21 9.27 -7.50
C LYS A 77 12.01 10.50 -8.39
N ASP A 78 12.50 10.46 -9.61
CA ASP A 78 12.42 11.59 -10.54
C ASP A 78 10.97 12.04 -10.80
N PHE A 79 10.05 11.06 -10.93
CA PHE A 79 8.63 11.35 -11.10
C PHE A 79 8.03 12.08 -9.89
N PHE A 80 8.37 11.65 -8.68
CA PHE A 80 7.81 12.29 -7.48
C PHE A 80 8.50 13.60 -7.14
N GLU A 81 9.75 13.79 -7.49
CA GLU A 81 10.45 15.09 -7.38
C GLU A 81 9.73 16.14 -8.24
N GLU A 82 9.39 15.82 -9.49
CA GLU A 82 8.58 16.70 -10.34
C GLU A 82 7.22 17.05 -9.67
N LYS A 83 6.57 16.09 -9.00
CA LYS A 83 5.29 16.33 -8.32
C LYS A 83 5.46 17.19 -7.05
N ILE A 84 6.59 17.07 -6.36
CA ILE A 84 6.93 17.91 -5.21
C ILE A 84 7.17 19.36 -5.66
N GLU A 85 7.87 19.59 -6.78
CA GLU A 85 8.08 20.93 -7.32
C GLU A 85 6.76 21.66 -7.62
N VAL A 86 5.76 20.95 -8.11
CA VAL A 86 4.41 21.52 -8.36
C VAL A 86 3.76 22.02 -7.06
N THR A 87 4.08 21.45 -5.91
CA THR A 87 3.58 21.94 -4.60
C THR A 87 4.35 23.14 -4.06
N GLY A 88 5.34 23.65 -4.78
CA GLY A 88 6.18 24.77 -4.37
C GLY A 88 7.34 24.40 -3.43
N HIS A 89 7.53 23.11 -3.19
CA HIS A 89 8.65 22.60 -2.40
C HIS A 89 9.80 22.12 -3.29
N LYS A 90 11.01 22.06 -2.71
CA LYS A 90 12.15 21.41 -3.33
C LYS A 90 12.57 20.21 -2.50
N HIS A 91 12.78 19.08 -3.15
CA HIS A 91 13.34 17.91 -2.51
C HIS A 91 14.86 18.08 -2.30
N ASP A 92 15.34 17.83 -1.08
CA ASP A 92 16.71 18.13 -0.66
C ASP A 92 17.64 16.91 -0.72
N ASN A 93 17.39 15.95 -1.59
CA ASN A 93 18.10 14.67 -1.68
C ASN A 93 18.01 13.78 -0.42
N SER A 94 17.08 14.05 0.50
CA SER A 94 16.75 13.16 1.60
C SER A 94 15.98 11.92 1.09
N GLU A 95 15.68 10.97 1.98
CA GLU A 95 14.84 9.82 1.62
C GLU A 95 13.40 10.27 1.37
N LEU A 96 12.97 10.15 0.11
CA LEU A 96 11.59 10.43 -0.27
C LEU A 96 10.67 9.30 0.20
N CYS A 97 9.65 9.66 0.94
CA CYS A 97 8.60 8.75 1.40
C CYS A 97 7.29 9.04 0.67
N VAL A 98 6.57 7.98 0.33
CA VAL A 98 5.26 8.04 -0.30
C VAL A 98 4.29 7.16 0.46
N GLY A 99 3.15 7.73 0.86
CA GLY A 99 2.03 7.00 1.46
C GLY A 99 0.86 6.92 0.51
N MET A 100 0.27 5.73 0.38
CA MET A 100 -0.96 5.51 -0.38
C MET A 100 -2.15 5.57 0.57
N ILE A 101 -3.06 6.48 0.33
CA ILE A 101 -4.20 6.77 1.21
C ILE A 101 -5.50 6.58 0.44
N PHE A 102 -6.40 5.81 1.04
CA PHE A 102 -7.75 5.54 0.54
C PHE A 102 -8.74 6.23 1.45
N LEU A 103 -9.50 7.16 0.91
CA LEU A 103 -10.41 8.04 1.64
C LEU A 103 -11.87 7.73 1.30
N PRO A 104 -12.83 7.99 2.20
CA PRO A 104 -14.25 7.91 1.89
C PRO A 104 -14.60 8.89 0.76
N ARG A 105 -15.13 8.39 -0.38
CA ARG A 105 -15.30 9.20 -1.60
C ARG A 105 -16.32 10.34 -1.46
N ASN A 106 -17.41 10.10 -0.79
CA ASN A 106 -18.57 10.99 -0.76
C ASN A 106 -18.70 11.81 0.54
N ASP A 107 -17.76 11.64 1.47
CA ASP A 107 -17.78 12.34 2.75
C ASP A 107 -16.54 13.23 2.89
N TYR A 108 -16.66 14.49 2.43
CA TYR A 108 -15.57 15.45 2.47
C TYR A 108 -15.13 15.79 3.89
N SER A 109 -16.06 15.77 4.87
CA SER A 109 -15.70 16.01 6.27
C SER A 109 -14.81 14.89 6.81
N ALA A 110 -15.17 13.64 6.54
CA ALA A 110 -14.35 12.48 6.91
C ALA A 110 -13.01 12.47 6.15
N GLN A 111 -12.96 12.90 4.87
CA GLN A 111 -11.69 13.04 4.15
C GLN A 111 -10.74 14.02 4.85
N GLU A 112 -11.22 15.20 5.24
CA GLU A 112 -10.40 16.20 5.92
C GLU A 112 -9.94 15.73 7.31
N GLN A 113 -10.80 15.02 8.04
CA GLN A 113 -10.42 14.39 9.31
C GLN A 113 -9.31 13.34 9.09
N CYS A 114 -9.43 12.48 8.07
CA CYS A 114 -8.41 11.52 7.71
C CYS A 114 -7.07 12.19 7.38
N ARG A 115 -7.09 13.25 6.57
CA ARG A 115 -5.88 14.02 6.22
C ARG A 115 -5.25 14.64 7.45
N THR A 116 -6.04 15.26 8.32
CA THR A 116 -5.58 15.86 9.58
C THR A 116 -4.90 14.83 10.48
N ILE A 117 -5.45 13.63 10.61
CA ILE A 117 -4.83 12.54 11.37
C ILE A 117 -3.49 12.15 10.75
N VAL A 118 -3.44 11.92 9.44
CA VAL A 118 -2.21 11.54 8.73
C VAL A 118 -1.12 12.60 8.92
N GLU A 119 -1.44 13.87 8.68
CA GLU A 119 -0.49 14.99 8.80
C GLU A 119 0.00 15.17 10.24
N SER A 120 -0.91 15.13 11.19
CA SER A 120 -0.59 15.26 12.62
C SER A 120 0.36 14.15 13.07
N GLU A 121 0.07 12.90 12.72
CA GLU A 121 0.87 11.76 13.16
C GLU A 121 2.22 11.68 12.46
N LEU A 122 2.32 12.08 11.19
CA LEU A 122 3.59 12.24 10.49
C LEU A 122 4.44 13.34 11.15
N THR A 123 3.87 14.51 11.38
CA THR A 123 4.58 15.65 11.98
C THR A 123 5.07 15.35 13.39
N LYS A 124 4.24 14.73 14.24
CA LYS A 124 4.63 14.30 15.60
C LYS A 124 5.82 13.35 15.61
N ARG A 125 6.04 12.60 14.52
CA ARG A 125 7.14 11.62 14.39
C ARG A 125 8.30 12.12 13.56
N ASN A 126 8.42 13.44 13.46
CA ASN A 126 9.54 14.10 12.79
C ASN A 126 9.62 13.86 11.28
N PHE A 127 8.45 13.73 10.62
CA PHE A 127 8.36 13.77 9.17
C PHE A 127 7.91 15.16 8.71
N SER A 128 8.45 15.62 7.59
CA SER A 128 8.02 16.84 6.89
C SER A 128 7.24 16.46 5.64
N ILE A 129 6.07 17.07 5.47
CA ILE A 129 5.16 16.79 4.36
C ILE A 129 5.40 17.80 3.25
N TYR A 130 5.61 17.30 2.03
CA TYR A 130 5.68 18.13 0.83
C TYR A 130 4.30 18.44 0.26
N GLY A 131 3.35 17.55 0.41
CA GLY A 131 1.99 17.75 -0.06
C GLY A 131 1.26 16.46 -0.40
N TRP A 132 0.07 16.66 -0.96
CA TRP A 132 -0.83 15.59 -1.40
C TRP A 132 -0.95 15.55 -2.91
N ARG A 133 -1.09 14.35 -3.44
CA ARG A 133 -1.30 14.12 -4.87
C ARG A 133 -2.52 13.23 -5.06
N GLN A 134 -3.43 13.66 -5.92
CA GLN A 134 -4.52 12.81 -6.43
C GLN A 134 -3.95 11.71 -7.34
N VAL A 135 -4.35 10.47 -7.11
CA VAL A 135 -4.02 9.37 -8.02
C VAL A 135 -5.00 9.37 -9.18
N PRO A 136 -4.55 9.40 -10.44
CA PRO A 136 -5.44 9.25 -11.58
C PRO A 136 -6.06 7.85 -11.57
N VAL A 137 -7.38 7.79 -11.68
CA VAL A 137 -8.13 6.53 -11.74
C VAL A 137 -9.09 6.54 -12.94
N ASP A 138 -9.32 5.38 -13.52
CA ASP A 138 -10.33 5.18 -14.55
C ASP A 138 -11.45 4.28 -14.01
N PRO A 139 -12.57 4.85 -13.54
CA PRO A 139 -13.68 4.09 -13.00
C PRO A 139 -14.51 3.36 -14.07
N SER A 140 -14.34 3.66 -15.34
CA SER A 140 -15.16 3.09 -16.44
C SER A 140 -15.00 1.56 -16.58
N VAL A 141 -13.89 1.02 -16.07
CA VAL A 141 -13.57 -0.41 -16.12
C VAL A 141 -14.16 -1.20 -14.94
N LEU A 142 -14.68 -0.51 -13.93
CA LEU A 142 -15.20 -1.15 -12.72
C LEU A 142 -16.60 -1.76 -12.95
N GLY A 143 -16.91 -2.82 -12.22
CA GLY A 143 -18.26 -3.31 -12.07
C GLY A 143 -19.07 -2.44 -11.09
N GLU A 144 -20.38 -2.60 -11.11
CA GLU A 144 -21.31 -1.76 -10.32
C GLU A 144 -21.02 -1.81 -8.81
N LYS A 145 -20.78 -3.00 -8.27
CA LYS A 145 -20.46 -3.17 -6.85
C LYS A 145 -19.14 -2.51 -6.46
N ALA A 146 -18.11 -2.67 -7.28
CA ALA A 146 -16.81 -2.04 -7.04
C ALA A 146 -16.89 -0.51 -7.10
N GLU A 147 -17.70 0.04 -8.04
CA GLU A 147 -17.89 1.49 -8.14
C GLU A 147 -18.63 2.06 -6.93
N GLN A 148 -19.58 1.34 -6.35
CA GLN A 148 -20.29 1.77 -5.14
C GLN A 148 -19.37 1.92 -3.93
N THR A 149 -18.35 1.08 -3.83
CA THR A 149 -17.40 1.05 -2.70
C THR A 149 -16.05 1.69 -3.03
N ARG A 150 -15.89 2.22 -4.23
CA ARG A 150 -14.63 2.83 -4.69
C ARG A 150 -14.21 3.98 -3.78
N PRO A 151 -13.00 3.94 -3.21
CA PRO A 151 -12.46 5.03 -2.41
C PRO A 151 -11.96 6.18 -3.29
N GLU A 152 -11.74 7.32 -2.68
CA GLU A 152 -10.87 8.35 -3.21
C GLU A 152 -9.42 7.99 -2.93
N ILE A 153 -8.57 7.95 -3.96
CA ILE A 153 -7.18 7.49 -3.83
C ILE A 153 -6.22 8.67 -3.94
N THR A 154 -5.46 8.90 -2.88
CA THR A 154 -4.47 9.98 -2.81
C THR A 154 -3.12 9.47 -2.36
N GLN A 155 -2.08 10.23 -2.63
CA GLN A 155 -0.74 10.00 -2.13
C GLN A 155 -0.29 11.17 -1.28
N VAL A 156 0.30 10.90 -0.12
CA VAL A 156 1.04 11.88 0.67
C VAL A 156 2.53 11.73 0.38
N LEU A 157 3.18 12.85 0.07
CA LEU A 157 4.61 12.94 -0.23
C LEU A 157 5.31 13.60 0.95
N PHE A 158 6.32 12.95 1.52
CA PHE A 158 6.96 13.41 2.74
C PHE A 158 8.40 12.89 2.86
N THR A 159 9.15 13.40 3.82
CA THR A 159 10.51 12.98 4.14
C THR A 159 10.72 12.88 5.65
N TYR A 160 11.73 12.12 6.06
CA TYR A 160 12.16 12.07 7.46
C TYR A 160 13.24 13.11 7.72
N ASN A 161 13.08 13.92 8.77
CA ASN A 161 13.96 15.07 9.04
C ASN A 161 15.35 14.70 9.60
N ASP A 162 15.53 13.50 10.14
CA ASP A 162 16.82 13.08 10.68
C ASP A 162 17.61 12.27 9.65
N LYS A 163 18.57 12.92 9.01
CA LYS A 163 19.46 12.34 7.99
C LYS A 163 20.42 11.25 8.52
N LYS A 164 20.50 11.06 9.83
CA LYS A 164 21.38 10.05 10.46
C LYS A 164 20.71 8.70 10.65
N VAL A 165 19.41 8.62 10.41
CA VAL A 165 18.65 7.39 10.59
C VAL A 165 18.94 6.42 9.45
N VAL A 166 19.46 5.24 9.79
CA VAL A 166 19.75 4.16 8.85
C VAL A 166 18.43 3.54 8.33
N ASN A 167 18.41 3.10 7.08
CA ASN A 167 17.26 2.55 6.34
C ASN A 167 16.35 1.61 7.15
N LYS A 168 16.90 0.66 7.91
CA LYS A 168 16.11 -0.27 8.73
C LYS A 168 15.31 0.45 9.83
N SER A 169 15.88 1.47 10.43
CA SER A 169 15.20 2.28 11.46
C SER A 169 14.09 3.15 10.84
N LEU A 170 14.26 3.62 9.60
CA LEU A 170 13.21 4.37 8.90
C LEU A 170 12.01 3.49 8.54
N GLN A 171 12.24 2.26 8.06
CA GLN A 171 11.15 1.30 7.83
C GLN A 171 10.33 1.03 9.10
N GLN A 172 11.01 0.81 10.22
CA GLN A 172 10.32 0.60 11.48
C GLN A 172 9.47 1.83 11.88
N LYS A 173 10.03 3.04 11.75
CA LYS A 173 9.30 4.29 12.04
C LYS A 173 8.08 4.48 11.13
N LEU A 174 8.21 4.17 9.84
CA LEU A 174 7.09 4.22 8.90
C LEU A 174 6.01 3.21 9.28
N TYR A 175 6.39 1.99 9.63
CA TYR A 175 5.44 0.98 10.10
C TYR A 175 4.72 1.42 11.38
N GLU A 176 5.45 1.88 12.39
CA GLU A 176 4.88 2.37 13.65
C GLU A 176 3.94 3.55 13.41
N THR A 177 4.34 4.48 12.54
CA THR A 177 3.52 5.65 12.18
C THR A 177 2.22 5.20 11.52
N ARG A 178 2.28 4.27 10.56
CA ARG A 178 1.10 3.71 9.92
C ARG A 178 0.15 3.08 10.94
N ARG A 179 0.67 2.26 11.85
CA ARG A 179 -0.17 1.59 12.87
C ARG A 179 -0.86 2.57 13.80
N VAL A 180 -0.22 3.70 14.11
CA VAL A 180 -0.85 4.73 14.92
C VAL A 180 -1.92 5.49 14.14
N ILE A 181 -1.65 5.84 12.87
CA ILE A 181 -2.65 6.47 12.00
C ILE A 181 -3.90 5.59 11.88
N GLU A 182 -3.73 4.28 11.62
CA GLU A 182 -4.83 3.31 11.55
C GLU A 182 -5.63 3.28 12.86
N LYS A 183 -4.96 3.26 14.00
CA LYS A 183 -5.59 3.28 15.32
C LYS A 183 -6.38 4.56 15.57
N GLU A 184 -5.81 5.72 15.24
CA GLU A 184 -6.49 7.01 15.42
C GLU A 184 -7.70 7.15 14.49
N ALA A 185 -7.60 6.67 13.26
CA ALA A 185 -8.75 6.62 12.35
C ALA A 185 -9.89 5.74 12.90
N LEU A 186 -9.55 4.57 13.44
CA LEU A 186 -10.52 3.68 14.08
C LEU A 186 -11.17 4.32 15.32
N ASN A 187 -10.39 4.96 16.18
CA ASN A 187 -10.87 5.68 17.36
C ASN A 187 -11.87 6.79 17.00
N ASN A 188 -11.69 7.42 15.85
CA ASN A 188 -12.57 8.45 15.30
C ASN A 188 -13.71 7.88 14.42
N GLN A 189 -13.90 6.56 14.40
CA GLN A 189 -14.95 5.87 13.64
C GLN A 189 -14.86 6.10 12.12
N LEU A 190 -13.67 6.34 11.59
CA LEU A 190 -13.42 6.53 10.15
C LEU A 190 -13.24 5.16 9.46
N ASN A 191 -14.29 4.38 9.40
CA ASN A 191 -14.26 2.98 8.97
C ASN A 191 -13.89 2.78 7.48
N ASN A 192 -14.10 3.81 6.64
CA ASN A 192 -13.78 3.77 5.21
C ASN A 192 -12.40 4.39 4.89
N PHE A 193 -11.56 4.51 5.91
CA PHE A 193 -10.18 4.96 5.76
C PHE A 193 -9.24 3.76 5.70
N TYR A 194 -8.33 3.78 4.73
CA TYR A 194 -7.27 2.80 4.64
C TYR A 194 -5.95 3.47 4.24
N ILE A 195 -4.85 3.03 4.83
CA ILE A 195 -3.50 3.49 4.53
C ILE A 195 -2.60 2.30 4.27
N CYS A 196 -1.89 2.32 3.15
CA CYS A 196 -0.89 1.33 2.84
C CYS A 196 0.38 1.97 2.29
N CYS A 197 1.42 1.17 2.17
CA CYS A 197 2.62 1.54 1.44
C CYS A 197 3.23 2.87 1.90
N LEU A 198 3.37 3.09 3.23
CA LEU A 198 4.32 4.09 3.70
C LEU A 198 5.71 3.57 3.39
N LEU A 199 6.21 3.95 2.23
CA LEU A 199 7.47 3.48 1.66
C LEU A 199 8.42 4.65 1.49
N TYR A 200 9.70 4.35 1.39
CA TYR A 200 10.74 5.32 1.08
C TYR A 200 11.61 4.83 -0.09
N THR A 201 12.34 5.75 -0.71
CA THR A 201 13.33 5.40 -1.73
C THR A 201 14.50 4.68 -1.08
N SER A 202 14.74 3.42 -1.43
CA SER A 202 15.91 2.68 -0.94
C SER A 202 17.11 2.88 -1.87
N GLN A 203 18.29 3.05 -1.29
CA GLN A 203 19.53 3.10 -2.04
C GLN A 203 20.07 1.70 -2.38
N SER A 204 19.54 0.64 -1.76
CA SER A 204 20.01 -0.74 -1.97
C SER A 204 18.87 -1.69 -2.35
N PRO A 205 19.04 -2.48 -3.44
CA PRO A 205 18.11 -3.55 -3.77
C PRO A 205 18.05 -4.67 -2.74
N ARG A 206 19.04 -4.77 -1.84
CA ARG A 206 19.14 -5.83 -0.82
C ARG A 206 18.26 -5.61 0.40
N ASP A 207 17.77 -4.38 0.62
CA ASP A 207 16.97 -4.03 1.80
C ASP A 207 15.47 -4.23 1.61
N ARG A 208 15.06 -4.81 0.48
CA ARG A 208 13.64 -5.05 0.13
C ARG A 208 13.09 -6.33 0.72
N THR A 209 13.28 -6.59 1.98
CA THR A 209 12.58 -7.68 2.63
C THR A 209 11.26 -7.21 3.21
N THR A 210 10.18 -7.68 2.58
CA THR A 210 8.88 -7.95 3.18
C THR A 210 8.09 -6.76 3.72
N SER A 211 7.38 -6.03 2.84
CA SER A 211 6.07 -5.58 3.24
C SER A 211 5.07 -6.68 2.87
N ARG A 212 4.61 -7.45 3.82
CA ARG A 212 3.39 -8.25 3.65
C ARG A 212 2.25 -7.24 3.56
N MET A 213 1.57 -7.20 2.42
CA MET A 213 0.26 -6.59 2.37
C MET A 213 -0.65 -7.40 3.30
N PRO A 214 -1.37 -6.79 4.23
CA PRO A 214 -2.51 -7.48 4.82
C PRO A 214 -3.51 -7.71 3.68
N SER A 215 -4.01 -8.93 3.57
CA SER A 215 -5.18 -9.21 2.76
C SER A 215 -6.29 -8.30 3.25
N SER A 216 -6.69 -7.34 2.43
CA SER A 216 -7.88 -6.56 2.69
C SER A 216 -9.09 -7.42 2.39
N ALA A 217 -9.91 -7.62 3.38
CA ALA A 217 -11.29 -8.03 3.18
C ALA A 217 -12.05 -6.99 2.35
#